data_c43eddfe8e18f3b020ae008bb59da19d
#
_entry.id   c43eddfe8e18f3b020ae008bb59da19d
#
_cell.length_a   1.000
_cell.length_b   1.000
_cell.length_c   1.000
_cell.angle_alpha   90.00
_cell.angle_beta   90.00
_cell.angle_gamma   90.00
#
_symmetry.space_group_name_H-M   'P 1'
#
loop_
_entity.id
_entity.type
_entity.pdbx_description
1 polymer ?
#
loop_
_entity_poly.entity_id
_entity_poly.type
_entity_poly.pdbx_seq_one_letter_code
_entity_poly.pdbx_strand_id
1 'polypeptide(L)'
;MKIIITGSAGFIGFTLARRLLEDNLDIFGIDNHSAYYDVQLKESRVSKLEQYKKYKHFKCDITDMASMLEIFDQIKPDILIHLAAQPGVRYSLQNPQSYVDSNLIGFSNILELSKIYSVKHLIFASSSSVYGGNDAIPFSENDFVDKPLNLYAATKKSNELMSYAYSSLFQIPSTGLRFFTVYGPWGRPDMAPMIILESILSNKRIKIHNNGNHSRDFTFVEDIVDGLIRVLDNPPKVNSISEVYNIGSGIPIQLMDFIEALEKAVGMKAKKEFIGLQPGEMIETYADMGKFNDAFGKIEVTDFNDGIQTFVDWYLNFYKV
;
A
#
# COMPACT_ATOMS: atom_id res chain seq x y z
N MET A 1 3.84 -3.18 23.69
CA MET A 1 3.11 -3.78 22.54
C MET A 1 4.12 -4.05 21.43
N LYS A 2 4.20 -5.29 20.97
CA LYS A 2 5.14 -5.73 19.93
C LYS A 2 4.41 -5.84 18.60
N ILE A 3 4.85 -5.11 17.59
CA ILE A 3 4.22 -5.07 16.28
C ILE A 3 5.18 -5.61 15.23
N ILE A 4 4.75 -6.64 14.49
CA ILE A 4 5.44 -7.05 13.26
C ILE A 4 4.83 -6.32 12.08
N ILE A 5 5.70 -5.74 11.22
CA ILE A 5 5.32 -5.14 9.94
C ILE A 5 6.04 -5.92 8.83
N THR A 6 5.32 -6.68 8.03
CA THR A 6 5.89 -7.27 6.81
C THR A 6 5.81 -6.27 5.67
N GLY A 7 6.80 -6.26 4.78
CA GLY A 7 6.94 -5.20 3.78
C GLY A 7 7.46 -3.89 4.36
N SER A 8 8.21 -3.96 5.47
CA SER A 8 8.72 -2.78 6.18
C SER A 8 9.76 -1.97 5.41
N ALA A 9 10.45 -2.55 4.43
CA ALA A 9 11.31 -1.84 3.48
C ALA A 9 10.52 -1.31 2.25
N GLY A 10 9.21 -1.55 2.20
CA GLY A 10 8.29 -0.99 1.20
C GLY A 10 7.92 0.46 1.49
N PHE A 11 7.20 1.10 0.57
CA PHE A 11 6.80 2.51 0.64
C PHE A 11 5.93 2.81 1.90
N ILE A 12 4.76 2.19 1.97
CA ILE A 12 3.81 2.41 3.09
C ILE A 12 4.37 1.82 4.38
N GLY A 13 4.99 0.62 4.31
CA GLY A 13 5.54 -0.07 5.48
C GLY A 13 6.65 0.71 6.18
N PHE A 14 7.52 1.36 5.41
CA PHE A 14 8.56 2.25 5.95
C PHE A 14 7.96 3.47 6.66
N THR A 15 7.01 4.15 6.01
CA THR A 15 6.40 5.37 6.57
C THR A 15 5.64 5.04 7.86
N LEU A 16 4.88 3.94 7.86
CA LEU A 16 4.18 3.46 9.05
C LEU A 16 5.15 3.08 10.18
N ALA A 17 6.19 2.29 9.86
CA ALA A 17 7.18 1.88 10.86
C ALA A 17 7.84 3.10 11.52
N ARG A 18 8.23 4.11 10.72
CA ARG A 18 8.81 5.36 11.22
C ARG A 18 7.87 6.07 12.20
N ARG A 19 6.60 6.26 11.83
CA ARG A 19 5.60 6.95 12.67
C ARG A 19 5.37 6.20 13.98
N LEU A 20 5.23 4.88 13.96
CA LEU A 20 5.05 4.08 15.17
C LEU A 20 6.31 4.06 16.06
N LEU A 21 7.50 4.18 15.48
CA LEU A 21 8.76 4.32 16.24
C LEU A 21 8.89 5.70 16.89
N GLU A 22 8.42 6.76 16.24
CA GLU A 22 8.30 8.11 16.81
C GLU A 22 7.36 8.12 18.01
N ASP A 23 6.30 7.29 17.99
CA ASP A 23 5.39 7.03 19.12
C ASP A 23 5.96 6.04 20.15
N ASN A 24 7.27 5.71 20.04
CA ASN A 24 8.00 4.89 20.99
C ASN A 24 7.50 3.43 21.11
N LEU A 25 6.93 2.84 20.07
CA LEU A 25 6.50 1.44 20.01
C LEU A 25 7.64 0.49 19.59
N ASP A 26 7.54 -0.81 19.95
CA ASP A 26 8.50 -1.84 19.55
C ASP A 26 8.11 -2.42 18.19
N ILE A 27 8.89 -2.12 17.15
CA ILE A 27 8.60 -2.47 15.75
C ILE A 27 9.60 -3.50 15.23
N PHE A 28 9.09 -4.57 14.66
CA PHE A 28 9.85 -5.65 14.05
C PHE A 28 9.51 -5.71 12.56
N GLY A 29 10.45 -5.27 11.72
CA GLY A 29 10.28 -5.22 10.28
C GLY A 29 10.71 -6.51 9.60
N ILE A 30 9.90 -7.03 8.67
CA ILE A 30 10.23 -8.18 7.82
C ILE A 30 10.11 -7.74 6.36
N ASP A 31 11.16 -7.94 5.56
CA ASP A 31 11.16 -7.70 4.12
C ASP A 31 12.23 -8.57 3.44
N ASN A 32 11.96 -9.11 2.26
CA ASN A 32 12.92 -9.92 1.51
C ASN A 32 13.88 -9.10 0.64
N HIS A 33 13.68 -7.79 0.56
CA HIS A 33 14.39 -6.88 -0.35
C HIS A 33 14.33 -7.31 -1.82
N SER A 34 13.15 -7.79 -2.24
CA SER A 34 12.91 -8.20 -3.64
C SER A 34 13.47 -7.17 -4.64
N ALA A 35 14.15 -7.67 -5.68
CA ALA A 35 14.72 -6.86 -6.75
C ALA A 35 13.69 -6.39 -7.80
N TYR A 36 12.40 -6.40 -7.46
CA TYR A 36 11.33 -5.91 -8.32
C TYR A 36 11.52 -4.44 -8.71
N TYR A 37 12.04 -3.62 -7.80
CA TYR A 37 12.53 -2.27 -8.05
C TYR A 37 13.83 -2.02 -7.26
N ASP A 38 14.40 -0.84 -7.38
CA ASP A 38 15.69 -0.46 -6.80
C ASP A 38 15.84 -0.91 -5.33
N VAL A 39 16.76 -1.84 -5.11
CA VAL A 39 17.07 -2.41 -3.79
C VAL A 39 17.74 -1.36 -2.89
N GLN A 40 18.52 -0.42 -3.45
CA GLN A 40 19.17 0.63 -2.66
C GLN A 40 18.16 1.54 -1.97
N LEU A 41 17.01 1.79 -2.62
CA LEU A 41 15.92 2.55 -2.00
C LEU A 41 15.35 1.79 -0.78
N LYS A 42 15.22 0.46 -0.84
CA LYS A 42 14.78 -0.38 0.29
C LYS A 42 15.79 -0.38 1.42
N GLU A 43 17.07 -0.54 1.10
CA GLU A 43 18.16 -0.51 2.08
C GLU A 43 18.27 0.86 2.76
N SER A 44 18.07 1.94 2.01
CA SER A 44 18.05 3.29 2.56
C SER A 44 16.90 3.52 3.55
N ARG A 45 15.71 2.95 3.29
CA ARG A 45 14.57 2.98 4.22
C ARG A 45 14.90 2.22 5.50
N VAL A 46 15.43 0.99 5.38
CA VAL A 46 15.82 0.17 6.54
C VAL A 46 16.88 0.88 7.38
N SER A 47 17.94 1.42 6.76
CA SER A 47 19.00 2.15 7.46
C SER A 47 18.49 3.36 8.25
N LYS A 48 17.42 4.01 7.79
CA LYS A 48 16.75 5.08 8.56
C LYS A 48 15.98 4.55 9.75
N LEU A 49 15.28 3.41 9.60
CA LEU A 49 14.55 2.79 10.70
C LEU A 49 15.50 2.23 11.77
N GLU A 50 16.64 1.67 11.38
CA GLU A 50 17.66 1.11 12.32
C GLU A 50 18.30 2.17 13.22
N GLN A 51 18.11 3.46 12.97
CA GLN A 51 18.51 4.53 13.89
C GLN A 51 17.65 4.57 15.16
N TYR A 52 16.47 3.97 15.12
CA TYR A 52 15.59 3.84 16.29
C TYR A 52 15.92 2.59 17.10
N LYS A 53 16.20 2.75 18.39
CA LYS A 53 16.57 1.61 19.28
C LYS A 53 15.48 0.53 19.39
N LYS A 54 14.24 0.88 19.11
CA LYS A 54 13.07 0.00 19.19
C LYS A 54 12.72 -0.65 17.85
N TYR A 55 13.56 -0.49 16.83
CA TYR A 55 13.43 -1.18 15.56
C TYR A 55 14.38 -2.36 15.47
N LYS A 56 13.86 -3.48 14.95
CA LYS A 56 14.68 -4.61 14.54
C LYS A 56 14.23 -5.09 13.17
N HIS A 57 15.17 -5.22 12.24
CA HIS A 57 14.92 -5.71 10.88
C HIS A 57 15.27 -7.19 10.74
N PHE A 58 14.43 -7.91 9.96
CA PHE A 58 14.67 -9.29 9.54
C PHE A 58 14.54 -9.37 8.02
N LYS A 59 15.63 -9.73 7.36
CA LYS A 59 15.61 -10.00 5.91
C LYS A 59 15.11 -11.41 5.68
N CYS A 60 13.80 -11.56 5.42
CA CYS A 60 13.14 -12.84 5.27
C CYS A 60 12.02 -12.75 4.23
N ASP A 61 11.82 -13.83 3.47
CA ASP A 61 10.68 -13.98 2.57
C ASP A 61 9.50 -14.58 3.34
N ILE A 62 8.31 -13.99 3.16
CA ILE A 62 7.08 -14.45 3.80
C ILE A 62 6.64 -15.86 3.34
N THR A 63 7.19 -16.35 2.23
CA THR A 63 6.95 -17.71 1.73
C THR A 63 7.78 -18.77 2.48
N ASP A 64 8.86 -18.38 3.16
CA ASP A 64 9.68 -19.25 3.99
C ASP A 64 9.08 -19.39 5.39
N MET A 65 8.16 -20.36 5.53
CA MET A 65 7.45 -20.60 6.78
C MET A 65 8.39 -20.96 7.95
N ALA A 66 9.49 -21.66 7.67
CA ALA A 66 10.43 -22.07 8.71
C ALA A 66 11.14 -20.85 9.34
N SER A 67 11.71 -19.98 8.51
CA SER A 67 12.34 -18.74 8.97
C SER A 67 11.34 -17.80 9.64
N MET A 68 10.10 -17.73 9.11
CA MET A 68 9.03 -16.92 9.71
C MET A 68 8.64 -17.43 11.11
N LEU A 69 8.56 -18.75 11.33
CA LEU A 69 8.30 -19.34 12.65
C LEU A 69 9.40 -18.98 13.65
N GLU A 70 10.68 -19.07 13.28
CA GLU A 70 11.81 -18.68 14.14
C GLU A 70 11.72 -17.20 14.57
N ILE A 71 11.37 -16.31 13.64
CA ILE A 71 11.18 -14.88 13.92
C ILE A 71 10.01 -14.67 14.88
N PHE A 72 8.88 -15.32 14.64
CA PHE A 72 7.69 -15.18 15.47
C PHE A 72 7.88 -15.78 16.87
N ASP A 73 8.59 -16.90 17.01
CA ASP A 73 8.97 -17.48 18.31
C ASP A 73 9.81 -16.52 19.15
N GLN A 74 10.76 -15.83 18.51
CA GLN A 74 11.61 -14.84 19.18
C GLN A 74 10.81 -13.62 19.63
N ILE A 75 9.85 -13.17 18.82
CA ILE A 75 9.16 -11.90 19.05
C ILE A 75 7.90 -12.11 19.88
N LYS A 76 7.05 -13.08 19.51
CA LYS A 76 5.67 -13.28 20.01
C LYS A 76 4.88 -11.99 19.89
N PRO A 77 4.49 -11.60 18.65
CA PRO A 77 3.88 -10.30 18.39
C PRO A 77 2.47 -10.20 18.97
N ASP A 78 2.12 -9.01 19.42
CA ASP A 78 0.73 -8.67 19.77
C ASP A 78 -0.09 -8.40 18.51
N ILE A 79 0.49 -7.70 17.53
CA ILE A 79 -0.18 -7.24 16.31
C ILE A 79 0.68 -7.57 15.10
N LEU A 80 0.02 -7.93 14.00
CA LEU A 80 0.66 -8.20 12.71
C LEU A 80 0.06 -7.28 11.65
N ILE A 81 0.92 -6.43 11.07
CA ILE A 81 0.57 -5.56 9.94
C ILE A 81 1.24 -6.12 8.68
N HIS A 82 0.43 -6.67 7.80
CA HIS A 82 0.91 -7.34 6.59
C HIS A 82 0.78 -6.46 5.36
N LEU A 83 1.90 -5.83 4.97
CA LEU A 83 2.01 -4.98 3.79
C LEU A 83 2.93 -5.58 2.70
N ALA A 84 3.60 -6.70 3.00
CA ALA A 84 4.40 -7.42 2.02
C ALA A 84 3.49 -8.05 0.95
N ALA A 85 3.83 -7.81 -0.30
CA ALA A 85 3.16 -8.40 -1.45
C ALA A 85 3.98 -8.20 -2.72
N GLN A 86 3.73 -8.99 -3.75
CA GLN A 86 4.10 -8.60 -5.10
C GLN A 86 3.05 -7.63 -5.63
N PRO A 87 3.37 -6.34 -5.78
CA PRO A 87 2.45 -5.33 -6.29
C PRO A 87 2.58 -5.13 -7.80
N GLY A 88 1.69 -4.28 -8.37
CA GLY A 88 1.77 -3.85 -9.76
C GLY A 88 0.87 -4.68 -10.69
N VAL A 89 -0.13 -4.02 -11.28
CA VAL A 89 -1.11 -4.66 -12.18
C VAL A 89 -0.41 -5.20 -13.45
N ARG A 90 0.42 -4.37 -14.09
CA ARG A 90 1.05 -4.73 -15.38
C ARG A 90 2.08 -5.85 -15.25
N TYR A 91 2.82 -5.89 -14.17
CA TYR A 91 3.84 -6.93 -13.95
C TYR A 91 3.22 -8.31 -13.73
N SER A 92 1.95 -8.40 -13.30
CA SER A 92 1.24 -9.67 -13.15
C SER A 92 1.05 -10.43 -14.49
N LEU A 93 1.12 -9.71 -15.62
CA LEU A 93 1.10 -10.31 -16.95
C LEU A 93 2.47 -10.87 -17.38
N GLN A 94 3.55 -10.35 -16.79
CA GLN A 94 4.93 -10.73 -17.13
C GLN A 94 5.45 -11.85 -16.22
N ASN A 95 5.14 -11.78 -14.93
CA ASN A 95 5.58 -12.73 -13.92
C ASN A 95 4.42 -13.13 -12.98
N PRO A 96 3.44 -13.91 -13.45
CA PRO A 96 2.29 -14.31 -12.66
C PRO A 96 2.66 -15.15 -11.43
N GLN A 97 3.72 -15.96 -11.52
CA GLN A 97 4.14 -16.84 -10.43
C GLN A 97 4.50 -16.05 -9.16
N SER A 98 5.16 -14.90 -9.29
CA SER A 98 5.51 -14.07 -8.13
C SER A 98 4.28 -13.58 -7.34
N TYR A 99 3.11 -13.46 -8.00
CA TYR A 99 1.86 -13.10 -7.34
C TYR A 99 1.24 -14.29 -6.60
N VAL A 100 1.34 -15.49 -7.17
CA VAL A 100 0.91 -16.71 -6.49
C VAL A 100 1.77 -16.94 -5.25
N ASP A 101 3.07 -16.88 -5.39
CA ASP A 101 4.02 -17.13 -4.29
C ASP A 101 3.84 -16.10 -3.16
N SER A 102 4.00 -14.82 -3.46
CA SER A 102 3.96 -13.79 -2.42
C SER A 102 2.55 -13.54 -1.88
N ASN A 103 1.54 -13.40 -2.78
CA ASN A 103 0.24 -12.91 -2.36
C ASN A 103 -0.71 -14.03 -1.90
N LEU A 104 -0.50 -15.28 -2.32
CA LEU A 104 -1.33 -16.41 -1.88
C LEU A 104 -0.59 -17.29 -0.89
N ILE A 105 0.57 -17.85 -1.25
CA ILE A 105 1.33 -18.74 -0.35
C ILE A 105 1.86 -17.93 0.83
N GLY A 106 2.50 -16.78 0.58
CA GLY A 106 2.98 -15.90 1.64
C GLY A 106 1.85 -15.44 2.58
N PHE A 107 0.70 -15.07 2.03
CA PHE A 107 -0.45 -14.67 2.85
C PHE A 107 -1.05 -15.84 3.66
N SER A 108 -1.05 -17.06 3.12
CA SER A 108 -1.44 -18.25 3.87
C SER A 108 -0.53 -18.47 5.08
N ASN A 109 0.78 -18.28 4.94
CA ASN A 109 1.71 -18.34 6.06
C ASN A 109 1.41 -17.28 7.12
N ILE A 110 1.09 -16.05 6.70
CA ILE A 110 0.67 -14.96 7.60
C ILE A 110 -0.56 -15.32 8.42
N LEU A 111 -1.56 -15.94 7.79
CA LEU A 111 -2.77 -16.39 8.47
C LEU A 111 -2.48 -17.52 9.49
N GLU A 112 -1.67 -18.53 9.10
CA GLU A 112 -1.26 -19.59 10.02
C GLU A 112 -0.45 -19.05 11.22
N LEU A 113 0.49 -18.13 10.98
CA LEU A 113 1.25 -17.48 12.04
C LEU A 113 0.34 -16.66 12.96
N SER A 114 -0.63 -15.94 12.40
CA SER A 114 -1.61 -15.18 13.18
C SER A 114 -2.41 -16.09 14.12
N LYS A 115 -2.78 -17.30 13.65
CA LYS A 115 -3.47 -18.33 14.44
C LYS A 115 -2.55 -18.92 15.51
N ILE A 116 -1.33 -19.39 15.13
CA ILE A 116 -0.39 -20.05 16.05
C ILE A 116 -0.05 -19.13 17.22
N TYR A 117 0.21 -17.84 16.96
CA TYR A 117 0.61 -16.89 17.99
C TYR A 117 -0.56 -16.07 18.57
N SER A 118 -1.79 -16.37 18.17
CA SER A 118 -3.00 -15.73 18.67
C SER A 118 -2.88 -14.20 18.63
N VAL A 119 -2.49 -13.65 17.46
CA VAL A 119 -2.35 -12.19 17.32
C VAL A 119 -3.66 -11.49 17.61
N LYS A 120 -3.59 -10.38 18.32
CA LYS A 120 -4.75 -9.60 18.76
C LYS A 120 -5.43 -8.86 17.63
N HIS A 121 -4.67 -8.54 16.55
CA HIS A 121 -5.17 -7.89 15.36
C HIS A 121 -4.24 -8.19 14.16
N LEU A 122 -4.82 -8.72 13.10
CA LEU A 122 -4.20 -8.81 11.78
C LEU A 122 -4.72 -7.67 10.91
N ILE A 123 -3.84 -6.74 10.51
CA ILE A 123 -4.15 -5.70 9.53
C ILE A 123 -3.44 -6.06 8.22
N PHE A 124 -4.15 -6.09 7.10
CA PHE A 124 -3.53 -6.47 5.83
C PHE A 124 -3.90 -5.56 4.66
N ALA A 125 -2.95 -5.43 3.73
CA ALA A 125 -3.15 -4.65 2.51
C ALA A 125 -4.00 -5.42 1.50
N SER A 126 -5.21 -4.92 1.22
CA SER A 126 -5.96 -5.18 0.00
C SER A 126 -5.66 -4.06 -1.03
N SER A 127 -6.52 -3.83 -2.00
CA SER A 127 -6.30 -2.84 -3.07
C SER A 127 -7.62 -2.41 -3.69
N SER A 128 -7.71 -1.17 -4.12
CA SER A 128 -8.81 -0.69 -4.98
C SER A 128 -8.92 -1.46 -6.31
N SER A 129 -7.87 -2.17 -6.72
CA SER A 129 -7.90 -3.02 -7.92
C SER A 129 -8.94 -4.15 -7.84
N VAL A 130 -9.40 -4.54 -6.63
CA VAL A 130 -10.43 -5.57 -6.44
C VAL A 130 -11.77 -5.15 -7.03
N TYR A 131 -12.04 -3.84 -7.15
CA TYR A 131 -13.27 -3.33 -7.77
C TYR A 131 -13.37 -3.67 -9.26
N GLY A 132 -12.23 -3.97 -9.91
CA GLY A 132 -12.20 -4.44 -11.29
C GLY A 132 -12.85 -3.45 -12.24
N GLY A 133 -13.76 -3.94 -13.09
CA GLY A 133 -14.52 -3.15 -14.06
C GLY A 133 -15.84 -2.62 -13.51
N ASN A 134 -15.94 -2.33 -12.21
CA ASN A 134 -17.16 -1.73 -11.64
C ASN A 134 -17.31 -0.29 -12.18
N ASP A 135 -18.51 0.04 -12.66
CA ASP A 135 -18.83 1.36 -13.22
C ASP A 135 -19.41 2.32 -12.15
N ALA A 136 -19.80 1.80 -10.98
CA ALA A 136 -20.32 2.62 -9.90
C ALA A 136 -19.18 3.32 -9.14
N ILE A 137 -19.19 4.64 -9.11
CA ILE A 137 -18.25 5.50 -8.39
C ILE A 137 -19.01 6.51 -7.51
N PRO A 138 -18.49 6.85 -6.30
CA PRO A 138 -17.28 6.32 -5.66
C PRO A 138 -17.38 4.82 -5.37
N PHE A 139 -16.22 4.11 -5.35
CA PHE A 139 -16.18 2.70 -5.01
C PHE A 139 -16.51 2.48 -3.53
N SER A 140 -17.50 1.63 -3.27
CA SER A 140 -17.95 1.29 -1.92
C SER A 140 -17.59 -0.15 -1.57
N GLU A 141 -17.32 -0.43 -0.29
CA GLU A 141 -17.09 -1.80 0.18
C GLU A 141 -18.28 -2.73 -0.01
N ASN A 142 -19.47 -2.16 -0.21
CA ASN A 142 -20.70 -2.89 -0.53
C ASN A 142 -20.79 -3.33 -2.00
N ASP A 143 -19.91 -2.83 -2.86
CA ASP A 143 -19.92 -3.19 -4.27
C ASP A 143 -19.47 -4.64 -4.49
N PHE A 144 -20.04 -5.27 -5.52
CA PHE A 144 -19.58 -6.59 -5.95
C PHE A 144 -18.18 -6.51 -6.55
N VAL A 145 -17.27 -7.33 -6.04
CA VAL A 145 -15.85 -7.36 -6.43
C VAL A 145 -15.42 -8.74 -6.97
N ASP A 146 -16.34 -9.42 -7.64
CA ASP A 146 -16.14 -10.80 -8.11
C ASP A 146 -15.59 -10.89 -9.55
N LYS A 147 -15.33 -9.74 -10.19
CA LYS A 147 -14.84 -9.66 -11.57
C LYS A 147 -13.51 -8.88 -11.65
N PRO A 148 -12.42 -9.40 -11.01
CA PRO A 148 -11.11 -8.75 -11.10
C PRO A 148 -10.61 -8.74 -12.55
N LEU A 149 -10.02 -7.63 -12.99
CA LEU A 149 -9.54 -7.46 -14.36
C LEU A 149 -8.09 -7.99 -14.58
N ASN A 150 -7.41 -8.37 -13.52
CA ASN A 150 -6.02 -8.83 -13.58
C ASN A 150 -5.70 -9.76 -12.40
N LEU A 151 -4.59 -10.51 -12.52
CA LEU A 151 -4.18 -11.48 -11.50
C LEU A 151 -3.87 -10.83 -10.16
N TYR A 152 -3.25 -9.63 -10.14
CA TYR A 152 -3.00 -8.90 -8.90
C TYR A 152 -4.31 -8.64 -8.12
N ALA A 153 -5.32 -8.13 -8.81
CA ALA A 153 -6.63 -7.91 -8.20
C ALA A 153 -7.26 -9.21 -7.67
N ALA A 154 -7.15 -10.29 -8.46
CA ALA A 154 -7.64 -11.61 -8.05
C ALA A 154 -6.93 -12.11 -6.78
N THR A 155 -5.60 -11.97 -6.67
CA THR A 155 -4.89 -12.37 -5.44
C THR A 155 -5.28 -11.51 -4.25
N LYS A 156 -5.50 -10.20 -4.41
CA LYS A 156 -5.95 -9.33 -3.31
C LYS A 156 -7.36 -9.66 -2.86
N LYS A 157 -8.27 -9.94 -3.78
CA LYS A 157 -9.62 -10.44 -3.43
C LYS A 157 -9.54 -11.79 -2.72
N SER A 158 -8.66 -12.69 -3.15
CA SER A 158 -8.43 -13.96 -2.46
C SER A 158 -7.95 -13.74 -1.02
N ASN A 159 -7.08 -12.75 -0.77
CA ASN A 159 -6.66 -12.41 0.60
C ASN A 159 -7.84 -12.01 1.49
N GLU A 160 -8.78 -11.20 0.99
CA GLU A 160 -10.00 -10.84 1.74
C GLU A 160 -10.82 -12.09 2.12
N LEU A 161 -11.03 -13.00 1.17
CA LEU A 161 -11.78 -14.24 1.39
C LEU A 161 -11.07 -15.21 2.35
N MET A 162 -9.75 -15.39 2.18
CA MET A 162 -8.94 -16.23 3.08
C MET A 162 -8.94 -15.68 4.50
N SER A 163 -8.75 -14.35 4.65
CA SER A 163 -8.81 -13.69 5.95
C SER A 163 -10.16 -13.87 6.63
N TYR A 164 -11.26 -13.70 5.90
CA TYR A 164 -12.61 -13.93 6.43
C TYR A 164 -12.79 -15.35 6.95
N ALA A 165 -12.36 -16.36 6.17
CA ALA A 165 -12.46 -17.76 6.56
C ALA A 165 -11.66 -18.05 7.85
N TYR A 166 -10.41 -17.58 7.94
CA TYR A 166 -9.57 -17.76 9.13
C TYR A 166 -10.10 -17.02 10.35
N SER A 167 -10.55 -15.80 10.17
CA SER A 167 -11.17 -15.03 11.26
C SER A 167 -12.41 -15.72 11.81
N SER A 168 -13.26 -16.22 10.92
CA SER A 168 -14.48 -16.94 11.31
C SER A 168 -14.19 -18.24 12.05
N LEU A 169 -13.22 -19.02 11.56
CA LEU A 169 -12.89 -20.35 12.13
C LEU A 169 -12.06 -20.25 13.40
N PHE A 170 -11.10 -19.33 13.45
CA PHE A 170 -10.08 -19.26 14.50
C PHE A 170 -10.19 -18.01 15.37
N GLN A 171 -11.23 -17.20 15.17
CA GLN A 171 -11.51 -15.99 15.96
C GLN A 171 -10.32 -14.99 15.96
N ILE A 172 -9.66 -14.81 14.80
CA ILE A 172 -8.58 -13.86 14.62
C ILE A 172 -9.18 -12.53 14.17
N PRO A 173 -9.11 -11.44 14.97
CA PRO A 173 -9.57 -10.13 14.52
C PRO A 173 -8.74 -9.67 13.32
N SER A 174 -9.38 -9.38 12.19
CA SER A 174 -8.68 -8.96 10.98
C SER A 174 -9.32 -7.76 10.29
N THR A 175 -8.49 -6.87 9.78
CA THR A 175 -8.92 -5.70 9.01
C THR A 175 -8.14 -5.64 7.69
N GLY A 176 -8.87 -5.78 6.58
CA GLY A 176 -8.34 -5.55 5.24
C GLY A 176 -8.51 -4.09 4.82
N LEU A 177 -7.49 -3.51 4.21
CA LEU A 177 -7.54 -2.14 3.74
C LEU A 177 -7.35 -2.09 2.22
N ARG A 178 -8.35 -1.59 1.50
CA ARG A 178 -8.30 -1.37 0.05
C ARG A 178 -7.65 -0.03 -0.22
N PHE A 179 -6.33 -0.04 -0.39
CA PHE A 179 -5.57 1.16 -0.72
C PHE A 179 -5.88 1.66 -2.13
N PHE A 180 -6.08 2.97 -2.25
CA PHE A 180 -6.13 3.68 -3.52
C PHE A 180 -4.73 4.11 -3.96
N THR A 181 -4.59 5.14 -4.81
CA THR A 181 -3.28 5.50 -5.37
C THR A 181 -2.49 6.35 -4.39
N VAL A 182 -1.51 5.74 -3.71
CA VAL A 182 -0.68 6.44 -2.72
C VAL A 182 0.51 7.13 -3.38
N TYR A 183 0.79 8.38 -3.00
CA TYR A 183 1.97 9.12 -3.43
C TYR A 183 2.67 9.80 -2.25
N GLY A 184 3.91 10.25 -2.44
CA GLY A 184 4.65 10.98 -1.41
C GLY A 184 6.11 10.55 -1.31
N PRO A 185 6.84 11.09 -0.30
CA PRO A 185 8.23 10.74 -0.01
C PRO A 185 8.44 9.24 0.11
N TRP A 186 9.59 8.75 -0.38
CA TRP A 186 9.92 7.34 -0.39
C TRP A 186 8.99 6.48 -1.26
N GLY A 187 8.30 7.08 -2.24
CA GLY A 187 7.41 6.41 -3.17
C GLY A 187 8.10 5.29 -3.95
N ARG A 188 7.30 4.40 -4.53
CA ARG A 188 7.80 3.29 -5.36
C ARG A 188 8.13 3.78 -6.77
N PRO A 189 9.35 3.48 -7.29
CA PRO A 189 9.79 3.94 -8.61
C PRO A 189 8.92 3.47 -9.79
N ASP A 190 8.24 2.33 -9.65
CA ASP A 190 7.37 1.74 -10.68
C ASP A 190 5.96 2.36 -10.75
N MET A 191 5.64 3.29 -9.86
CA MET A 191 4.33 3.97 -9.82
C MET A 191 4.32 5.28 -10.61
N ALA A 192 3.16 5.62 -11.18
CA ALA A 192 2.98 6.81 -12.00
C ALA A 192 3.52 8.11 -11.37
N PRO A 193 3.30 8.44 -10.08
CA PRO A 193 3.86 9.63 -9.46
C PRO A 193 5.39 9.74 -9.62
N MET A 194 6.12 8.65 -9.33
CA MET A 194 7.57 8.62 -9.42
C MET A 194 8.04 8.66 -10.89
N ILE A 195 7.42 7.87 -11.77
CA ILE A 195 7.74 7.83 -13.21
C ILE A 195 7.57 9.22 -13.85
N ILE A 196 6.48 9.91 -13.50
CA ILE A 196 6.20 11.25 -14.03
C ILE A 196 7.25 12.25 -13.54
N LEU A 197 7.52 12.28 -12.24
CA LEU A 197 8.51 13.18 -11.65
C LEU A 197 9.91 12.95 -12.24
N GLU A 198 10.38 11.69 -12.31
CA GLU A 198 11.65 11.33 -12.93
C GLU A 198 11.71 11.78 -14.38
N SER A 199 10.62 11.60 -15.14
CA SER A 199 10.57 11.97 -16.53
C SER A 199 10.64 13.48 -16.75
N ILE A 200 10.02 14.29 -15.87
CA ILE A 200 10.12 15.74 -15.89
C ILE A 200 11.57 16.16 -15.67
N LEU A 201 12.19 15.68 -14.59
CA LEU A 201 13.56 16.03 -14.20
C LEU A 201 14.60 15.59 -15.23
N SER A 202 14.44 14.40 -15.80
CA SER A 202 15.34 13.86 -16.84
C SER A 202 14.99 14.32 -18.26
N ASN A 203 13.99 15.22 -18.41
CA ASN A 203 13.54 15.75 -19.70
C ASN A 203 13.10 14.67 -20.72
N LYS A 204 12.62 13.53 -20.23
CA LYS A 204 12.07 12.42 -21.02
C LYS A 204 10.59 12.64 -21.37
N ARG A 205 10.11 11.98 -22.43
CA ARG A 205 8.68 12.01 -22.79
C ARG A 205 7.85 11.15 -21.86
N ILE A 206 6.72 11.69 -21.43
CA ILE A 206 5.71 10.98 -20.64
C ILE A 206 4.57 10.56 -21.57
N LYS A 207 4.27 9.26 -21.62
CA LYS A 207 3.09 8.78 -22.32
C LYS A 207 1.83 9.03 -21.50
N ILE A 208 0.96 9.87 -22.01
CA ILE A 208 -0.30 10.24 -21.40
C ILE A 208 -1.41 9.41 -22.04
N HIS A 209 -1.86 8.38 -21.31
CA HIS A 209 -2.91 7.46 -21.76
C HIS A 209 -4.27 8.15 -21.78
N ASN A 210 -5.19 7.67 -22.63
CA ASN A 210 -6.53 8.22 -22.81
C ASN A 210 -6.52 9.75 -23.01
N ASN A 211 -5.51 10.29 -23.70
CA ASN A 211 -5.32 11.71 -23.89
C ASN A 211 -5.36 12.55 -22.58
N GLY A 212 -5.01 11.93 -21.46
CA GLY A 212 -5.03 12.57 -20.13
C GLY A 212 -6.37 12.53 -19.41
N ASN A 213 -7.39 11.96 -20.02
CA ASN A 213 -8.73 11.88 -19.44
C ASN A 213 -8.83 10.71 -18.45
N HIS A 214 -8.05 10.79 -17.38
CA HIS A 214 -8.04 9.87 -16.26
C HIS A 214 -8.12 10.62 -14.94
N SER A 215 -8.88 10.06 -14.01
CA SER A 215 -8.97 10.56 -12.64
C SER A 215 -8.60 9.45 -11.64
N ARG A 216 -7.86 9.80 -10.60
CA ARG A 216 -7.46 8.88 -9.54
C ARG A 216 -7.61 9.55 -8.17
N ASP A 217 -7.93 8.74 -7.19
CA ASP A 217 -7.76 9.11 -5.79
C ASP A 217 -6.26 9.06 -5.46
N PHE A 218 -5.58 10.20 -5.61
CA PHE A 218 -4.19 10.35 -5.19
C PHE A 218 -4.17 10.75 -3.72
N THR A 219 -3.72 9.83 -2.87
CA THR A 219 -3.69 10.04 -1.42
C THR A 219 -2.25 10.19 -0.94
N PHE A 220 -1.98 11.20 -0.14
CA PHE A 220 -0.65 11.41 0.43
C PHE A 220 -0.33 10.31 1.44
N VAL A 221 0.92 9.85 1.46
CA VAL A 221 1.31 8.66 2.24
C VAL A 221 1.12 8.82 3.75
N GLU A 222 1.30 10.02 4.29
CA GLU A 222 1.11 10.28 5.72
C GLU A 222 -0.37 10.15 6.10
N ASP A 223 -1.30 10.56 5.24
CA ASP A 223 -2.76 10.41 5.45
C ASP A 223 -3.15 8.93 5.50
N ILE A 224 -2.53 8.12 4.65
CA ILE A 224 -2.69 6.65 4.67
C ILE A 224 -2.17 6.07 5.99
N VAL A 225 -1.04 6.55 6.47
CA VAL A 225 -0.44 6.09 7.74
C VAL A 225 -1.31 6.53 8.93
N ASP A 226 -1.86 7.72 8.92
CA ASP A 226 -2.82 8.16 9.94
C ASP A 226 -4.05 7.26 9.99
N GLY A 227 -4.56 6.85 8.83
CA GLY A 227 -5.64 5.88 8.74
C GLY A 227 -5.25 4.50 9.30
N LEU A 228 -4.06 4.00 8.97
CA LEU A 228 -3.54 2.73 9.50
C LEU A 228 -3.40 2.76 11.03
N ILE A 229 -2.93 3.86 11.62
CA ILE A 229 -2.79 4.03 13.07
C ILE A 229 -4.17 3.98 13.75
N ARG A 230 -5.18 4.64 13.17
CA ARG A 230 -6.55 4.57 13.71
C ARG A 230 -7.12 3.16 13.69
N VAL A 231 -6.86 2.40 12.64
CA VAL A 231 -7.25 0.97 12.54
C VAL A 231 -6.50 0.12 13.56
N LEU A 232 -5.22 0.39 13.79
CA LEU A 232 -4.37 -0.32 14.75
C LEU A 232 -4.97 -0.35 16.16
N ASP A 233 -5.53 0.78 16.60
CA ASP A 233 -6.10 0.95 17.94
C ASP A 233 -7.53 0.38 18.07
N ASN A 234 -8.15 -0.01 16.94
CA ASN A 234 -9.56 -0.41 16.88
C ASN A 234 -9.75 -1.76 16.18
N PRO A 235 -9.33 -2.88 16.80
CA PRO A 235 -9.55 -4.20 16.21
C PRO A 235 -11.05 -4.54 16.11
N PRO A 236 -11.46 -5.32 15.10
CA PRO A 236 -12.86 -5.77 14.95
C PRO A 236 -13.35 -6.50 16.18
N LYS A 237 -14.64 -6.32 16.50
CA LYS A 237 -15.29 -6.97 17.66
C LYS A 237 -15.81 -8.35 17.29
N VAL A 238 -16.12 -9.16 18.31
CA VAL A 238 -16.56 -10.57 18.19
C VAL A 238 -17.68 -10.80 17.17
N ASN A 239 -18.59 -9.85 16.97
CA ASN A 239 -19.70 -9.97 16.01
C ASN A 239 -19.32 -9.58 14.57
N SER A 240 -18.13 -9.03 14.33
CA SER A 240 -17.64 -8.56 13.04
C SER A 240 -16.13 -8.76 12.98
N ILE A 241 -15.71 -10.01 13.16
CA ILE A 241 -14.31 -10.37 13.42
C ILE A 241 -13.36 -10.15 12.22
N SER A 242 -13.92 -9.99 11.01
CA SER A 242 -13.19 -9.67 9.78
C SER A 242 -13.91 -8.57 9.02
N GLU A 243 -13.24 -7.46 8.84
CA GLU A 243 -13.79 -6.29 8.14
C GLU A 243 -12.85 -5.81 7.03
N VAL A 244 -13.44 -5.19 6.01
CA VAL A 244 -12.69 -4.57 4.92
C VAL A 244 -13.13 -3.11 4.80
N TYR A 245 -12.17 -2.20 4.62
CA TYR A 245 -12.40 -0.78 4.47
C TYR A 245 -11.62 -0.21 3.30
N ASN A 246 -12.19 0.76 2.62
CA ASN A 246 -11.44 1.64 1.74
C ASN A 246 -10.52 2.55 2.55
N ILE A 247 -9.38 2.89 1.97
CA ILE A 247 -8.50 3.91 2.52
C ILE A 247 -7.91 4.75 1.37
N GLY A 248 -8.30 6.02 1.35
CA GLY A 248 -7.95 6.98 0.33
C GLY A 248 -8.32 8.39 0.78
N SER A 249 -8.16 9.37 -0.09
CA SER A 249 -8.61 10.75 0.16
C SER A 249 -10.12 10.93 -0.05
N GLY A 250 -10.72 10.07 -0.87
CA GLY A 250 -12.08 10.23 -1.36
C GLY A 250 -12.23 11.38 -2.36
N ILE A 251 -11.13 11.97 -2.84
CA ILE A 251 -11.10 13.12 -3.74
C ILE A 251 -10.46 12.71 -5.07
N PRO A 252 -11.22 12.64 -6.17
CA PRO A 252 -10.65 12.34 -7.48
C PRO A 252 -9.85 13.52 -8.02
N ILE A 253 -8.62 13.27 -8.44
CA ILE A 253 -7.72 14.26 -9.05
C ILE A 253 -7.46 13.84 -10.50
N GLN A 254 -7.62 14.78 -11.44
CA GLN A 254 -7.32 14.54 -12.84
C GLN A 254 -5.81 14.32 -13.05
N LEU A 255 -5.44 13.37 -13.91
CA LEU A 255 -4.04 13.09 -14.20
C LEU A 255 -3.29 14.35 -14.69
N MET A 256 -3.98 15.19 -15.47
CA MET A 256 -3.36 16.41 -15.99
C MET A 256 -3.09 17.44 -14.87
N ASP A 257 -3.98 17.53 -13.88
CA ASP A 257 -3.77 18.42 -12.72
C ASP A 257 -2.62 17.93 -11.86
N PHE A 258 -2.49 16.59 -11.71
CA PHE A 258 -1.37 15.97 -11.02
C PHE A 258 -0.02 16.29 -11.70
N ILE A 259 0.03 16.18 -13.04
CA ILE A 259 1.23 16.53 -13.82
C ILE A 259 1.54 18.01 -13.71
N GLU A 260 0.54 18.89 -13.80
CA GLU A 260 0.71 20.33 -13.70
C GLU A 260 1.24 20.76 -12.32
N ALA A 261 0.74 20.14 -11.25
CA ALA A 261 1.26 20.38 -9.90
C ALA A 261 2.75 19.98 -9.77
N LEU A 262 3.15 18.84 -10.34
CA LEU A 262 4.56 18.44 -10.39
C LEU A 262 5.40 19.42 -11.23
N GLU A 263 4.92 19.84 -12.40
CA GLU A 263 5.60 20.84 -13.25
C GLU A 263 5.86 22.14 -12.48
N LYS A 264 4.86 22.58 -11.72
CA LYS A 264 4.93 23.80 -10.90
C LYS A 264 5.94 23.65 -9.76
N ALA A 265 5.88 22.52 -9.04
CA ALA A 265 6.78 22.27 -7.90
C ALA A 265 8.25 22.12 -8.34
N VAL A 266 8.50 21.50 -9.50
CA VAL A 266 9.85 21.35 -10.08
C VAL A 266 10.34 22.61 -10.82
N GLY A 267 9.41 23.46 -11.30
CA GLY A 267 9.73 24.60 -12.16
C GLY A 267 10.06 24.21 -13.61
N MET A 268 9.68 23.00 -14.05
CA MET A 268 9.97 22.47 -15.39
C MET A 268 8.70 21.94 -16.05
N LYS A 269 8.61 22.02 -17.39
CA LYS A 269 7.48 21.46 -18.16
C LYS A 269 7.76 20.05 -18.65
N ALA A 270 6.75 19.16 -18.49
CA ALA A 270 6.79 17.79 -18.99
C ALA A 270 6.71 17.76 -20.53
N LYS A 271 7.48 16.88 -21.15
CA LYS A 271 7.30 16.52 -22.57
C LYS A 271 6.21 15.47 -22.66
N LYS A 272 5.00 15.87 -23.04
CA LYS A 272 3.81 15.00 -23.08
C LYS A 272 3.63 14.37 -24.46
N GLU A 273 3.38 13.06 -24.49
CA GLU A 273 2.99 12.30 -25.68
C GLU A 273 1.61 11.68 -25.40
N PHE A 274 0.58 12.21 -26.03
CA PHE A 274 -0.78 11.76 -25.82
C PHE A 274 -1.05 10.50 -26.65
N ILE A 275 -1.58 9.46 -25.99
CA ILE A 275 -1.92 8.18 -26.62
C ILE A 275 -3.35 7.79 -26.22
N GLY A 276 -3.98 6.92 -27.02
CA GLY A 276 -5.33 6.42 -26.75
C GLY A 276 -5.44 5.58 -25.50
N LEU A 277 -6.68 5.32 -25.09
CA LEU A 277 -7.01 4.43 -23.98
C LEU A 277 -6.46 3.02 -24.24
N GLN A 278 -5.82 2.42 -23.26
CA GLN A 278 -5.30 1.07 -23.35
C GLN A 278 -6.30 0.05 -22.78
N PRO A 279 -6.36 -1.18 -23.31
CA PRO A 279 -7.25 -2.22 -22.80
C PRO A 279 -7.04 -2.47 -21.29
N GLY A 280 -8.13 -2.53 -20.53
CA GLY A 280 -8.11 -2.81 -19.09
C GLY A 280 -7.75 -1.61 -18.20
N GLU A 281 -7.62 -0.41 -18.77
CA GLU A 281 -7.42 0.80 -17.99
C GLU A 281 -8.76 1.34 -17.49
N MET A 282 -8.81 1.68 -16.20
CA MET A 282 -9.96 2.37 -15.60
C MET A 282 -9.83 3.88 -15.84
N ILE A 283 -10.94 4.52 -16.20
CA ILE A 283 -10.95 5.97 -16.46
C ILE A 283 -10.92 6.74 -15.13
N GLU A 284 -11.75 6.35 -14.18
CA GLU A 284 -11.86 7.02 -12.89
C GLU A 284 -11.88 6.02 -11.74
N THR A 285 -11.16 6.33 -10.66
CA THR A 285 -11.18 5.53 -9.42
C THR A 285 -11.02 6.43 -8.22
N TYR A 286 -11.99 6.40 -7.28
CA TYR A 286 -11.87 7.04 -5.97
C TYR A 286 -12.73 6.34 -4.93
N ALA A 287 -12.34 6.51 -3.65
CA ALA A 287 -12.91 5.83 -2.52
C ALA A 287 -14.21 6.49 -2.04
N ASP A 288 -15.22 5.67 -1.74
CA ASP A 288 -16.19 6.03 -0.72
C ASP A 288 -15.54 5.79 0.64
N MET A 289 -15.36 6.85 1.41
CA MET A 289 -14.74 6.79 2.74
C MET A 289 -15.79 6.75 3.88
N GLY A 290 -17.07 6.60 3.57
CA GLY A 290 -18.16 6.62 4.54
C GLY A 290 -17.98 5.57 5.63
N LYS A 291 -17.82 4.31 5.24
CA LYS A 291 -17.63 3.18 6.19
C LYS A 291 -16.39 3.38 7.08
N PHE A 292 -15.28 3.83 6.50
CA PHE A 292 -14.06 4.11 7.24
C PHE A 292 -14.27 5.24 8.27
N ASN A 293 -14.86 6.34 7.83
CA ASN A 293 -15.10 7.53 8.67
C ASN A 293 -16.04 7.22 9.84
N ASP A 294 -17.06 6.39 9.62
CA ASP A 294 -17.99 5.96 10.67
C ASP A 294 -17.31 5.07 11.71
N ALA A 295 -16.36 4.23 11.30
CA ALA A 295 -15.66 3.31 12.19
C ALA A 295 -14.50 3.97 12.96
N PHE A 296 -13.73 4.85 12.30
CA PHE A 296 -12.44 5.33 12.81
C PHE A 296 -12.33 6.85 12.88
N GLY A 297 -13.36 7.59 12.46
CA GLY A 297 -13.33 9.04 12.32
C GLY A 297 -12.64 9.49 11.03
N LYS A 298 -12.95 10.72 10.62
CA LYS A 298 -12.45 11.31 9.37
C LYS A 298 -10.95 11.57 9.42
N ILE A 299 -10.23 11.12 8.39
CA ILE A 299 -8.81 11.48 8.17
C ILE A 299 -8.75 12.93 7.70
N GLU A 300 -7.84 13.72 8.27
CA GLU A 300 -7.51 15.03 7.73
C GLU A 300 -6.63 14.84 6.49
N VAL A 301 -7.17 15.21 5.33
CA VAL A 301 -6.46 15.03 4.06
C VAL A 301 -5.50 16.19 3.87
N THR A 302 -4.23 15.87 3.65
CA THR A 302 -3.19 16.84 3.31
C THR A 302 -3.55 17.61 2.05
N ASP A 303 -3.34 18.95 2.05
CA ASP A 303 -3.52 19.74 0.83
C ASP A 303 -2.69 19.16 -0.31
N PHE A 304 -3.31 19.02 -1.46
CA PHE A 304 -2.71 18.34 -2.60
C PHE A 304 -1.39 18.99 -3.05
N ASN A 305 -1.32 20.34 -3.09
CA ASN A 305 -0.11 21.03 -3.52
C ASN A 305 1.01 20.90 -2.47
N ASP A 306 0.66 20.92 -1.17
CA ASP A 306 1.62 20.72 -0.09
C ASP A 306 2.21 19.31 -0.12
N GLY A 307 1.35 18.30 -0.36
CA GLY A 307 1.78 16.91 -0.54
C GLY A 307 2.71 16.74 -1.75
N ILE A 308 2.40 17.37 -2.88
CA ILE A 308 3.24 17.37 -4.09
C ILE A 308 4.58 18.07 -3.82
N GLN A 309 4.60 19.24 -3.15
CA GLN A 309 5.83 19.94 -2.83
C GLN A 309 6.72 19.08 -1.92
N THR A 310 6.15 18.49 -0.87
CA THR A 310 6.87 17.59 0.04
C THR A 310 7.47 16.38 -0.70
N PHE A 311 6.72 15.82 -1.64
CA PHE A 311 7.18 14.70 -2.47
C PHE A 311 8.34 15.10 -3.38
N VAL A 312 8.26 16.25 -4.04
CA VAL A 312 9.32 16.79 -4.93
C VAL A 312 10.57 17.11 -4.12
N ASP A 313 10.45 17.80 -2.99
CA ASP A 313 11.58 18.18 -2.14
C ASP A 313 12.33 16.94 -1.65
N TRP A 314 11.60 15.88 -1.23
CA TRP A 314 12.22 14.62 -0.87
C TRP A 314 12.98 14.01 -2.05
N TYR A 315 12.38 13.99 -3.25
CA TYR A 315 13.00 13.38 -4.42
C TYR A 315 14.32 14.09 -4.78
N LEU A 316 14.30 15.41 -4.86
CA LEU A 316 15.49 16.22 -5.18
C LEU A 316 16.62 16.01 -4.16
N ASN A 317 16.26 15.98 -2.87
CA ASN A 317 17.23 15.75 -1.79
C ASN A 317 17.79 14.32 -1.79
N PHE A 318 16.95 13.31 -2.02
CA PHE A 318 17.38 11.91 -1.98
C PHE A 318 18.25 11.53 -3.17
N TYR A 319 17.83 11.90 -4.38
CA TYR A 319 18.56 11.58 -5.61
C TYR A 319 19.64 12.62 -5.97
N LYS A 320 19.75 13.72 -5.23
CA LYS A 320 20.74 14.82 -5.43
C LYS A 320 20.69 15.41 -6.85
N VAL A 321 19.50 15.70 -7.33
CA VAL A 321 19.21 16.26 -8.66
C VAL A 321 18.56 17.62 -8.57
#